data_caff7aec5ef6c4fda7a71b708e9f7cfe
#
_entry.id   caff7aec5ef6c4fda7a71b708e9f7cfe
#
_cell.length_a   1.000
_cell.length_b   1.000
_cell.length_c   1.000
_cell.angle_alpha   90.00
_cell.angle_beta   90.00
_cell.angle_gamma   90.00
#
_symmetry.space_group_name_H-M   'P 1'
#
loop_
_entity.id
_entity.type
_entity.pdbx_description
1 polymer ?
#
loop_
_entity_poly.entity_id
_entity_poly.type
_entity_poly.pdbx_seq_one_letter_code
_entity_poly.pdbx_strand_id
1 'polypeptide(L)'
;MPIARLFLLLLLGLSLIPLNACVRQRDGDAGEVEVLRSGALNRAGDEDIPNVAYVNVRDMTNRVFHLGSQAEAWLGRKGFTVTDNPSQAGYIVQISVLAAGPVDPDSLRAVVDAGYDGPSKLSGTGGTALLADVLLVQRRVPSARRPSRANLKNISNRNAVASSQMRLGLLVRHDIRLKAGLPPYFADVLARELSTAISAADGEADASPPSSAR
;
A
#
# COMPACT_ATOMS: atom_id res chain seq x y z
N MET A 1 -63.56 9.66 -25.89
CA MET A 1 -62.66 9.50 -24.74
C MET A 1 -61.38 8.71 -25.03
N PRO A 2 -60.72 8.82 -26.19
CA PRO A 2 -59.45 8.10 -26.44
C PRO A 2 -58.19 8.94 -26.07
N ILE A 3 -58.27 10.27 -25.99
CA ILE A 3 -57.13 11.16 -25.81
C ILE A 3 -56.52 11.07 -24.40
N ALA A 4 -57.37 10.86 -23.38
CA ALA A 4 -56.90 10.72 -21.98
C ALA A 4 -56.05 9.45 -21.72
N ARG A 5 -56.32 8.38 -22.47
CA ARG A 5 -55.54 7.12 -22.35
C ARG A 5 -54.16 7.21 -23.00
N LEU A 6 -54.03 8.02 -24.06
CA LEU A 6 -52.74 8.25 -24.72
C LEU A 6 -51.79 9.08 -23.85
N PHE A 7 -52.30 10.07 -23.12
CA PHE A 7 -51.52 10.87 -22.19
C PHE A 7 -51.03 10.08 -20.99
N LEU A 8 -51.83 9.12 -20.47
CA LEU A 8 -51.46 8.28 -19.36
C LEU A 8 -50.33 7.32 -19.71
N LEU A 9 -50.30 6.78 -20.93
CA LEU A 9 -49.23 5.91 -21.42
C LEU A 9 -47.93 6.67 -21.70
N LEU A 10 -48.02 7.93 -22.13
CA LEU A 10 -46.84 8.75 -22.34
C LEU A 10 -46.17 9.15 -21.02
N LEU A 11 -46.95 9.41 -19.96
CA LEU A 11 -46.43 9.72 -18.62
C LEU A 11 -45.81 8.50 -17.95
N LEU A 12 -46.31 7.28 -18.20
CA LEU A 12 -45.76 6.06 -17.65
C LEU A 12 -44.42 5.65 -18.32
N GLY A 13 -44.25 6.03 -19.60
CA GLY A 13 -43.00 5.73 -20.34
C GLY A 13 -41.82 6.62 -19.95
N LEU A 14 -42.08 7.79 -19.34
CA LEU A 14 -41.01 8.74 -18.97
C LEU A 14 -40.38 8.45 -17.61
N SER A 15 -40.98 7.55 -16.82
CA SER A 15 -40.45 7.17 -15.47
C SER A 15 -39.46 6.01 -15.48
N LEU A 16 -39.13 5.43 -16.64
CA LEU A 16 -38.20 4.30 -16.79
C LEU A 16 -36.84 4.68 -17.37
N ILE A 17 -36.46 5.96 -17.28
CA ILE A 17 -35.11 6.36 -17.55
C ILE A 17 -34.30 5.90 -16.29
N PRO A 18 -33.50 4.82 -16.36
CA PRO A 18 -32.58 4.54 -15.28
C PRO A 18 -31.63 5.73 -15.21
N LEU A 19 -31.73 6.51 -14.15
CA LEU A 19 -30.70 7.43 -13.71
C LEU A 19 -29.46 6.60 -13.33
N ASN A 20 -28.85 5.96 -14.32
CA ASN A 20 -27.45 5.63 -14.29
C ASN A 20 -26.69 6.98 -14.33
N ALA A 21 -26.89 7.78 -13.30
CA ALA A 21 -25.91 8.73 -12.88
C ALA A 21 -24.71 7.86 -12.47
N CYS A 22 -23.93 7.42 -13.47
CA CYS A 22 -22.52 7.22 -13.27
C CYS A 22 -22.05 8.54 -12.64
N VAL A 23 -22.00 8.58 -11.31
CA VAL A 23 -21.12 9.47 -10.61
C VAL A 23 -19.74 9.02 -11.12
N ARG A 24 -19.40 9.56 -12.29
CA ARG A 24 -18.03 9.64 -12.76
C ARG A 24 -17.40 10.46 -11.65
N GLN A 25 -16.92 9.73 -10.62
CA GLN A 25 -16.05 10.30 -9.63
C GLN A 25 -14.96 10.93 -10.49
N ARG A 26 -15.12 12.23 -10.69
CA ARG A 26 -14.11 13.06 -11.32
C ARG A 26 -12.93 12.79 -10.41
N ASP A 27 -11.99 11.99 -10.86
CA ASP A 27 -10.61 11.99 -10.38
C ASP A 27 -10.11 13.41 -10.69
N GLY A 28 -10.68 14.33 -9.90
CA GLY A 28 -10.39 15.74 -9.95
C GLY A 28 -8.96 15.88 -9.50
N ASP A 29 -8.09 16.20 -10.43
CA ASP A 29 -6.74 16.66 -10.19
C ASP A 29 -5.95 15.78 -9.19
N ALA A 30 -5.92 14.48 -9.37
CA ALA A 30 -4.77 13.68 -8.99
C ALA A 30 -3.63 14.16 -9.90
N GLY A 31 -3.10 15.34 -9.61
CA GLY A 31 -1.85 15.81 -10.18
C GLY A 31 -0.89 14.65 -10.07
N GLU A 32 -0.10 14.42 -11.11
CA GLU A 32 0.83 13.31 -11.18
C GLU A 32 1.57 13.14 -9.85
N VAL A 33 1.31 12.03 -9.14
CA VAL A 33 1.96 11.74 -7.86
C VAL A 33 3.32 11.16 -8.18
N GLU A 34 4.36 11.92 -7.90
CA GLU A 34 5.74 11.46 -7.99
C GLU A 34 6.03 10.50 -6.83
N VAL A 35 6.58 9.32 -7.12
CA VAL A 35 6.94 8.32 -6.13
C VAL A 35 8.45 8.22 -6.02
N LEU A 36 8.97 8.47 -4.83
CA LEU A 36 10.38 8.36 -4.47
C LEU A 36 10.60 7.14 -3.58
N ARG A 37 11.69 6.41 -3.79
CA ARG A 37 12.04 5.19 -3.02
C ARG A 37 13.51 5.19 -2.66
N SER A 38 13.82 4.82 -1.41
CA SER A 38 15.22 4.66 -0.96
C SER A 38 15.84 3.31 -1.34
N GLY A 39 15.05 2.38 -1.87
CA GLY A 39 15.52 1.03 -2.20
C GLY A 39 14.36 0.16 -2.68
N ALA A 40 14.58 -1.15 -2.66
CA ALA A 40 13.59 -2.17 -3.01
C ALA A 40 13.30 -3.07 -1.81
N LEU A 41 12.08 -3.59 -1.75
CA LEU A 41 11.74 -4.68 -0.84
C LEU A 41 12.14 -5.99 -1.53
N ASN A 42 12.97 -6.77 -0.87
CA ASN A 42 13.41 -8.06 -1.38
C ASN A 42 12.57 -9.16 -0.76
N ARG A 43 12.13 -10.08 -1.59
CA ARG A 43 11.43 -11.28 -1.16
C ARG A 43 12.41 -12.46 -1.15
N ALA A 44 12.44 -13.23 -0.07
CA ALA A 44 13.21 -14.48 -0.08
C ALA A 44 12.49 -15.47 -0.98
N GLY A 45 13.20 -16.08 -1.90
CA GLY A 45 12.69 -17.17 -2.76
C GLY A 45 12.51 -18.48 -1.98
N ASP A 46 11.79 -18.44 -0.88
CA ASP A 46 11.56 -19.58 0.01
C ASP A 46 10.09 -20.06 -0.16
N GLU A 47 9.92 -21.21 -0.80
CA GLU A 47 8.61 -21.81 -1.06
C GLU A 47 7.85 -22.21 0.22
N ASP A 48 8.56 -22.33 1.35
CA ASP A 48 7.95 -22.67 2.64
C ASP A 48 7.25 -21.45 3.31
N ILE A 49 7.36 -20.26 2.74
CA ILE A 49 6.70 -19.06 3.25
C ILE A 49 5.27 -19.02 2.70
N PRO A 50 4.23 -19.18 3.55
CA PRO A 50 2.85 -19.13 3.07
C PRO A 50 2.51 -17.73 2.54
N ASN A 51 1.76 -17.66 1.44
CA ASN A 51 1.33 -16.41 0.82
C ASN A 51 0.19 -15.73 1.61
N VAL A 52 0.42 -15.60 2.92
CA VAL A 52 -0.49 -14.97 3.89
C VAL A 52 0.16 -13.72 4.42
N ALA A 53 -0.50 -12.57 4.29
CA ALA A 53 0.01 -11.27 4.70
C ALA A 53 -0.76 -10.72 5.90
N TYR A 54 -0.04 -10.12 6.83
CA TYR A 54 -0.56 -9.29 7.90
C TYR A 54 -0.06 -7.86 7.72
N VAL A 55 -0.96 -6.89 7.73
CA VAL A 55 -0.65 -5.47 7.56
C VAL A 55 -0.80 -4.76 8.90
N ASN A 56 0.24 -4.04 9.30
CA ASN A 56 0.23 -3.17 10.46
C ASN A 56 0.57 -1.74 10.04
N VAL A 57 -0.37 -0.81 10.25
CA VAL A 57 -0.19 0.59 9.92
C VAL A 57 -0.10 1.42 11.18
N ARG A 58 0.95 2.24 11.26
CA ARG A 58 1.13 3.25 12.29
C ARG A 58 1.20 4.62 11.63
N ASP A 59 0.16 5.42 11.77
CA ASP A 59 0.15 6.80 11.31
C ASP A 59 0.50 7.76 12.45
N MET A 60 1.70 8.32 12.42
CA MET A 60 2.18 9.29 13.41
C MET A 60 1.63 10.70 13.13
N THR A 61 1.02 10.91 11.97
CA THR A 61 0.52 12.23 11.53
C THR A 61 -0.96 12.43 11.77
N ASN A 62 -1.71 11.33 11.91
CA ASN A 62 -3.18 11.30 11.93
C ASN A 62 -3.81 11.97 10.71
N ARG A 63 -3.16 11.89 9.55
CA ARG A 63 -3.58 12.56 8.31
C ARG A 63 -3.89 11.62 7.17
N VAL A 64 -3.60 10.33 7.31
CA VAL A 64 -3.77 9.32 6.25
C VAL A 64 -4.84 8.33 6.67
N PHE A 65 -6.03 8.49 6.10
CA PHE A 65 -7.16 7.64 6.42
C PHE A 65 -7.19 6.38 5.54
N HIS A 66 -7.68 5.28 6.09
CA HIS A 66 -7.92 4.01 5.40
C HIS A 66 -6.69 3.33 4.77
N LEU A 67 -5.47 3.74 5.13
CA LEU A 67 -4.26 3.16 4.54
C LEU A 67 -4.17 1.63 4.78
N GLY A 68 -4.54 1.15 5.96
CA GLY A 68 -4.53 -0.28 6.27
C GLY A 68 -5.44 -1.08 5.32
N SER A 69 -6.70 -0.70 5.23
CA SER A 69 -7.67 -1.37 4.35
C SER A 69 -7.31 -1.27 2.86
N GLN A 70 -6.71 -0.16 2.44
CA GLN A 70 -6.18 0.00 1.08
C GLN A 70 -5.01 -0.97 0.82
N ALA A 71 -4.05 -1.05 1.75
CA ALA A 71 -2.92 -1.95 1.62
C ALA A 71 -3.35 -3.43 1.59
N GLU A 72 -4.29 -3.82 2.44
CA GLU A 72 -4.90 -5.15 2.44
C GLU A 72 -5.60 -5.48 1.12
N ALA A 73 -6.40 -4.53 0.60
CA ALA A 73 -7.09 -4.70 -0.68
C ALA A 73 -6.10 -4.86 -1.85
N TRP A 74 -5.02 -4.07 -1.88
CA TRP A 74 -4.01 -4.18 -2.93
C TRP A 74 -3.21 -5.47 -2.84
N LEU A 75 -2.82 -5.92 -1.63
CA LEU A 75 -2.16 -7.21 -1.43
C LEU A 75 -3.08 -8.37 -1.85
N GLY A 76 -4.37 -8.32 -1.52
CA GLY A 76 -5.36 -9.30 -1.99
C GLY A 76 -5.42 -9.40 -3.51
N ARG A 77 -5.41 -8.27 -4.23
CA ARG A 77 -5.34 -8.24 -5.71
C ARG A 77 -4.06 -8.86 -6.27
N LYS A 78 -2.98 -8.85 -5.50
CA LYS A 78 -1.69 -9.47 -5.85
C LYS A 78 -1.60 -10.95 -5.45
N GLY A 79 -2.70 -11.54 -4.96
CA GLY A 79 -2.79 -12.96 -4.65
C GLY A 79 -2.39 -13.32 -3.22
N PHE A 80 -2.21 -12.33 -2.33
CA PHE A 80 -2.01 -12.63 -0.91
C PHE A 80 -3.34 -12.89 -0.21
N THR A 81 -3.37 -13.87 0.67
CA THR A 81 -4.44 -14.00 1.66
C THR A 81 -4.16 -13.07 2.83
N VAL A 82 -5.05 -12.13 3.12
CA VAL A 82 -4.86 -11.21 4.23
C VAL A 82 -5.43 -11.81 5.51
N THR A 83 -4.74 -11.63 6.63
CA THR A 83 -5.13 -12.12 7.96
C THR A 83 -4.97 -11.05 9.03
N ASP A 84 -5.87 -11.04 10.01
CA ASP A 84 -5.74 -10.19 11.21
C ASP A 84 -4.82 -10.80 12.28
N ASN A 85 -4.42 -12.05 12.10
CA ASN A 85 -3.58 -12.75 13.06
C ASN A 85 -2.13 -12.80 12.59
N PRO A 86 -1.24 -11.97 13.17
CA PRO A 86 0.16 -11.96 12.77
C PRO A 86 0.87 -13.30 12.95
N SER A 87 0.36 -14.20 13.82
CA SER A 87 0.98 -15.52 14.01
C SER A 87 0.81 -16.47 12.84
N GLN A 88 -0.19 -16.22 11.98
CA GLN A 88 -0.49 -17.03 10.79
C GLN A 88 0.14 -16.47 9.51
N ALA A 89 0.65 -15.23 9.55
CA ALA A 89 1.19 -14.57 8.39
C ALA A 89 2.61 -15.03 8.07
N GLY A 90 2.87 -15.35 6.81
CA GLY A 90 4.20 -15.52 6.25
C GLY A 90 4.88 -14.19 5.97
N TYR A 91 4.09 -13.17 5.65
CA TYR A 91 4.53 -11.81 5.35
C TYR A 91 3.92 -10.84 6.36
N ILE A 92 4.77 -10.15 7.13
CA ILE A 92 4.35 -9.06 8.00
C ILE A 92 4.81 -7.76 7.35
N VAL A 93 3.85 -6.94 6.97
CA VAL A 93 4.05 -5.63 6.34
C VAL A 93 3.77 -4.56 7.38
N GLN A 94 4.80 -3.88 7.84
CA GLN A 94 4.66 -2.75 8.77
C GLN A 94 4.88 -1.45 8.01
N ILE A 95 3.89 -0.56 8.06
CA ILE A 95 3.90 0.75 7.43
C ILE A 95 3.87 1.80 8.52
N SER A 96 4.90 2.63 8.58
CA SER A 96 4.98 3.75 9.52
C SER A 96 4.92 5.07 8.74
N VAL A 97 3.78 5.77 8.78
CA VAL A 97 3.66 7.11 8.22
C VAL A 97 4.34 8.08 9.17
N LEU A 98 5.42 8.70 8.71
CA LEU A 98 6.30 9.53 9.53
C LEU A 98 5.95 11.01 9.47
N ALA A 99 5.64 11.50 8.26
CA ALA A 99 5.32 12.90 8.03
C ALA A 99 4.36 13.06 6.85
N ALA A 100 3.53 14.10 6.93
CA ALA A 100 2.59 14.49 5.88
C ALA A 100 2.37 15.99 5.91
N GLY A 101 2.67 16.68 4.80
CA GLY A 101 2.53 18.13 4.78
C GLY A 101 3.24 18.82 3.62
N PRO A 102 3.30 20.17 3.69
CA PRO A 102 4.02 20.95 2.70
C PRO A 102 5.51 20.62 2.73
N VAL A 103 6.14 20.63 1.55
CA VAL A 103 7.53 20.27 1.40
C VAL A 103 8.14 20.93 0.17
N ASP A 104 9.43 21.21 0.24
CA ASP A 104 10.26 21.44 -0.93
C ASP A 104 10.64 20.08 -1.56
N PRO A 105 10.48 19.88 -2.88
CA PRO A 105 10.77 18.63 -3.56
C PRO A 105 12.17 18.07 -3.32
N ASP A 106 13.22 18.93 -3.28
CA ASP A 106 14.58 18.48 -3.07
C ASP A 106 14.82 18.08 -1.60
N SER A 107 14.15 18.76 -0.66
CA SER A 107 14.12 18.36 0.75
C SER A 107 13.50 16.97 0.92
N LEU A 108 12.41 16.66 0.21
CA LEU A 108 11.81 15.33 0.24
C LEU A 108 12.78 14.25 -0.30
N ARG A 109 13.44 14.52 -1.44
CA ARG A 109 14.42 13.58 -2.01
C ARG A 109 15.53 13.29 -1.02
N ALA A 110 16.12 14.32 -0.42
CA ALA A 110 17.20 14.16 0.56
C ALA A 110 16.74 13.30 1.76
N VAL A 111 15.50 13.49 2.23
CA VAL A 111 14.92 12.70 3.33
C VAL A 111 14.65 11.26 2.92
N VAL A 112 14.19 11.01 1.69
CA VAL A 112 13.99 9.65 1.17
C VAL A 112 15.33 8.95 0.96
N ASP A 113 16.33 9.62 0.38
CA ASP A 113 17.66 9.07 0.12
C ASP A 113 18.42 8.73 1.42
N ALA A 114 18.09 9.39 2.53
CA ALA A 114 18.61 9.03 3.84
C ALA A 114 18.19 7.62 4.31
N GLY A 115 17.19 7.04 3.67
CA GLY A 115 16.77 5.66 3.88
C GLY A 115 15.89 5.45 5.12
N TYR A 116 15.56 4.18 5.35
CA TYR A 116 14.76 3.72 6.48
C TYR A 116 15.37 4.20 7.81
N ASP A 117 14.50 4.63 8.74
CA ASP A 117 14.87 5.16 10.07
C ASP A 117 15.76 6.41 10.06
N GLY A 118 15.93 7.05 8.90
CA GLY A 118 16.61 8.33 8.77
C GLY A 118 15.73 9.52 9.24
N PRO A 119 16.22 10.78 9.08
CA PRO A 119 15.44 11.96 9.41
C PRO A 119 14.07 11.95 8.72
N SER A 120 13.03 12.42 9.42
CA SER A 120 11.65 12.41 8.90
C SER A 120 11.00 13.77 8.82
N LYS A 121 11.75 14.84 9.10
CA LYS A 121 11.22 16.21 9.09
C LYS A 121 11.11 16.72 7.66
N LEU A 122 9.88 16.96 7.22
CA LEU A 122 9.61 17.69 5.98
C LEU A 122 9.71 19.21 6.21
N SER A 123 10.24 19.93 5.24
CA SER A 123 10.38 21.39 5.30
C SER A 123 10.28 22.01 3.91
N GLY A 124 9.89 23.28 3.86
CA GLY A 124 9.77 24.04 2.62
C GLY A 124 8.35 24.13 2.09
N THR A 125 8.25 24.59 0.84
CA THR A 125 7.00 24.80 0.11
C THR A 125 7.19 24.37 -1.35
N GLY A 126 6.12 24.37 -2.14
CA GLY A 126 6.18 24.00 -3.57
C GLY A 126 5.59 22.64 -3.86
N GLY A 127 5.19 21.92 -2.82
CA GLY A 127 4.48 20.65 -2.95
C GLY A 127 3.88 20.17 -1.65
N THR A 128 3.10 19.10 -1.74
CA THR A 128 2.58 18.36 -0.59
C THR A 128 3.08 16.94 -0.66
N ALA A 129 3.62 16.42 0.44
CA ALA A 129 4.17 15.09 0.48
C ALA A 129 3.63 14.24 1.62
N LEU A 130 3.79 12.93 1.43
CA LEU A 130 3.65 11.87 2.41
C LEU A 130 4.98 11.11 2.48
N LEU A 131 5.50 10.90 3.68
CA LEU A 131 6.70 10.11 3.96
C LEU A 131 6.33 8.90 4.81
N ALA A 132 6.74 7.72 4.38
CA ALA A 132 6.49 6.48 5.12
C ALA A 132 7.71 5.55 5.09
N ASP A 133 7.97 4.89 6.21
CA ASP A 133 8.88 3.76 6.31
C ASP A 133 8.11 2.45 6.22
N VAL A 134 8.64 1.51 5.47
CA VAL A 134 8.08 0.17 5.26
C VAL A 134 9.09 -0.87 5.68
N LEU A 135 8.66 -1.80 6.53
CA LEU A 135 9.38 -2.99 6.92
C LEU A 135 8.59 -4.22 6.47
N LEU A 136 9.22 -5.06 5.68
CA LEU A 136 8.72 -6.37 5.29
C LEU A 136 9.48 -7.45 6.05
N VAL A 137 8.79 -8.23 6.86
CA VAL A 137 9.36 -9.41 7.53
C VAL A 137 8.75 -10.66 6.92
N GLN A 138 9.60 -11.58 6.52
CA GLN A 138 9.24 -12.86 5.93
C GLN A 138 9.58 -13.97 6.88
N ARG A 139 8.66 -14.91 7.10
CA ARG A 139 8.88 -15.99 8.04
C ARG A 139 8.16 -17.28 7.63
N ARG A 140 8.74 -18.39 7.98
CA ARG A 140 8.06 -19.68 7.95
C ARG A 140 7.03 -19.73 9.08
N VAL A 141 5.79 -20.07 8.76
CA VAL A 141 4.77 -20.30 9.77
C VAL A 141 4.87 -21.78 10.21
N PRO A 142 5.01 -22.07 11.49
CA PRO A 142 5.02 -23.46 11.94
C PRO A 142 3.72 -24.13 11.49
N SER A 143 3.83 -25.16 10.65
CA SER A 143 2.67 -26.01 10.38
C SER A 143 2.11 -26.53 11.71
N ALA A 144 0.80 -26.63 11.83
CA ALA A 144 0.05 -26.93 13.07
C ALA A 144 0.37 -28.32 13.72
N ARG A 145 1.49 -28.94 13.40
CA ARG A 145 2.03 -30.06 14.16
C ARG A 145 2.38 -29.54 15.56
N ARG A 146 1.65 -30.06 16.55
CA ARG A 146 1.73 -29.77 17.97
C ARG A 146 3.14 -29.33 18.39
N PRO A 147 3.32 -28.10 18.91
CA PRO A 147 4.61 -27.68 19.43
C PRO A 147 4.97 -28.60 20.59
N SER A 148 6.11 -29.26 20.52
CA SER A 148 6.72 -29.91 21.65
C SER A 148 6.89 -28.87 22.76
N ARG A 149 6.40 -29.16 23.97
CA ARG A 149 6.36 -28.26 25.13
C ARG A 149 7.71 -27.58 25.51
N ALA A 150 8.81 -27.96 24.88
CA ALA A 150 10.16 -27.56 25.28
C ALA A 150 10.62 -26.19 24.75
N ASN A 151 9.91 -25.49 23.82
CA ASN A 151 10.49 -24.34 23.10
C ASN A 151 9.62 -23.08 23.01
N LEU A 152 8.72 -22.84 23.96
CA LEU A 152 7.82 -21.67 23.92
C LEU A 152 8.48 -20.29 24.16
N LYS A 153 9.73 -20.24 24.65
CA LYS A 153 10.36 -18.96 25.01
C LYS A 153 11.10 -18.21 23.88
N ASN A 154 11.25 -18.78 22.67
CA ASN A 154 12.03 -18.17 21.59
C ASN A 154 11.35 -18.23 20.20
N ILE A 155 10.02 -18.23 20.13
CA ILE A 155 9.31 -18.48 18.88
C ILE A 155 9.39 -17.30 17.89
N SER A 156 9.54 -16.05 18.36
CA SER A 156 9.43 -14.88 17.50
C SER A 156 10.59 -14.68 16.52
N ASN A 157 11.83 -15.02 16.92
CA ASN A 157 13.01 -14.75 16.08
C ASN A 157 13.52 -15.96 15.28
N ARG A 158 13.12 -17.18 15.62
CA ARG A 158 13.64 -18.39 14.94
C ARG A 158 12.98 -18.66 13.59
N ASN A 159 11.85 -18.07 13.31
CA ASN A 159 11.07 -18.29 12.08
C ASN A 159 11.24 -17.18 11.04
N ALA A 160 11.91 -16.08 11.37
CA ALA A 160 12.20 -15.03 10.40
C ALA A 160 13.26 -15.56 9.42
N VAL A 161 12.90 -15.57 8.13
CA VAL A 161 13.79 -15.99 7.03
C VAL A 161 14.53 -14.77 6.49
N ALA A 162 13.81 -13.67 6.30
CA ALA A 162 14.36 -12.44 5.77
C ALA A 162 13.58 -11.22 6.29
N SER A 163 14.24 -10.06 6.25
CA SER A 163 13.60 -8.77 6.40
C SER A 163 14.18 -7.78 5.41
N SER A 164 13.35 -6.92 4.87
CA SER A 164 13.78 -5.83 4.02
C SER A 164 13.06 -4.54 4.40
N GLN A 165 13.71 -3.43 4.14
CA GLN A 165 13.28 -2.11 4.57
C GLN A 165 13.33 -1.14 3.40
N MET A 166 12.38 -0.22 3.35
CA MET A 166 12.31 0.81 2.31
C MET A 166 11.67 2.06 2.88
N ARG A 167 12.12 3.21 2.43
CA ARG A 167 11.43 4.47 2.63
C ARG A 167 10.73 4.89 1.35
N LEU A 168 9.49 5.34 1.48
CA LEU A 168 8.67 5.86 0.39
C LEU A 168 8.33 7.32 0.64
N GLY A 169 8.51 8.13 -0.39
CA GLY A 169 8.04 9.50 -0.47
C GLY A 169 7.02 9.62 -1.60
N LEU A 170 5.87 10.20 -1.33
CA LEU A 170 4.88 10.58 -2.34
C LEU A 170 4.84 12.09 -2.41
N LEU A 171 4.97 12.67 -3.60
CA LEU A 171 4.99 14.10 -3.83
C LEU A 171 3.94 14.51 -4.86
N VAL A 172 3.18 15.53 -4.52
CA VAL A 172 2.34 16.28 -5.46
C VAL A 172 2.88 17.69 -5.52
N ARG A 173 3.16 18.20 -6.75
CA ARG A 173 3.83 19.48 -6.99
C ARG A 173 2.89 20.68 -6.88
N HIS A 174 1.99 20.67 -5.90
CA HIS A 174 1.18 21.81 -5.51
C HIS A 174 0.79 21.72 -4.04
N ASP A 175 0.46 22.85 -3.45
CA ASP A 175 0.06 22.91 -2.06
C ASP A 175 -1.39 22.45 -1.88
N ILE A 176 -1.59 21.42 -1.04
CA ILE A 176 -2.89 20.90 -0.67
C ILE A 176 -3.28 21.44 0.70
N ARG A 177 -4.53 21.90 0.82
CA ARG A 177 -5.06 22.33 2.13
C ARG A 177 -5.36 21.12 3.02
N LEU A 178 -4.52 20.89 4.02
CA LEU A 178 -4.57 19.71 4.90
C LEU A 178 -5.58 19.81 6.06
N LYS A 179 -6.62 20.65 5.95
CA LYS A 179 -7.61 20.84 7.05
C LYS A 179 -8.32 19.54 7.47
N ALA A 180 -8.51 18.61 6.54
CA ALA A 180 -9.21 17.34 6.74
C ALA A 180 -8.31 16.10 6.53
N GLY A 181 -6.98 16.26 6.56
CA GLY A 181 -6.02 15.21 6.21
C GLY A 181 -5.57 15.25 4.76
N LEU A 182 -4.80 14.24 4.35
CA LEU A 182 -4.40 14.06 2.96
C LEU A 182 -5.56 13.51 2.12
N PRO A 183 -5.63 13.87 0.85
CA PRO A 183 -6.59 13.26 -0.07
C PRO A 183 -6.44 11.73 -0.12
N PRO A 184 -7.55 10.97 -0.30
CA PRO A 184 -7.53 9.50 -0.26
C PRO A 184 -6.59 8.85 -1.27
N TYR A 185 -6.29 9.50 -2.38
CA TYR A 185 -5.39 8.97 -3.40
C TYR A 185 -3.94 8.78 -2.89
N PHE A 186 -3.49 9.53 -1.86
CA PHE A 186 -2.18 9.27 -1.25
C PHE A 186 -2.11 7.88 -0.61
N ALA A 187 -3.17 7.47 0.10
CA ALA A 187 -3.25 6.14 0.69
C ALA A 187 -3.31 5.05 -0.39
N ASP A 188 -4.09 5.28 -1.47
CA ASP A 188 -4.20 4.33 -2.57
C ASP A 188 -2.87 4.18 -3.32
N VAL A 189 -2.20 5.28 -3.69
CA VAL A 189 -0.90 5.23 -4.35
C VAL A 189 0.14 4.55 -3.47
N LEU A 190 0.21 4.89 -2.18
CA LEU A 190 1.15 4.23 -1.25
C LEU A 190 0.90 2.73 -1.18
N ALA A 191 -0.35 2.31 -1.01
CA ALA A 191 -0.73 0.90 -0.93
C ALA A 191 -0.43 0.14 -2.23
N ARG A 192 -0.70 0.75 -3.40
CA ARG A 192 -0.38 0.19 -4.71
C ARG A 192 1.12 0.02 -4.90
N GLU A 193 1.91 1.05 -4.61
CA GLU A 193 3.36 1.03 -4.74
C GLU A 193 4.00 -0.03 -3.84
N LEU A 194 3.52 -0.13 -2.62
CA LEU A 194 3.95 -1.14 -1.66
C LEU A 194 3.63 -2.56 -2.15
N SER A 195 2.40 -2.81 -2.60
CA SER A 195 2.01 -4.13 -3.11
C SER A 195 2.81 -4.53 -4.35
N THR A 196 3.13 -3.56 -5.22
CA THR A 196 3.96 -3.76 -6.39
C THR A 196 5.40 -4.07 -6.01
N ALA A 197 5.97 -3.34 -5.03
CA ALA A 197 7.32 -3.59 -4.54
C ALA A 197 7.47 -4.99 -3.92
N ILE A 198 6.45 -5.46 -3.18
CA ILE A 198 6.44 -6.81 -2.61
C ILE A 198 6.33 -7.89 -3.71
N SER A 199 5.55 -7.65 -4.76
CA SER A 199 5.32 -8.62 -5.84
C SER A 199 6.45 -8.66 -6.87
N ALA A 200 7.11 -7.53 -7.16
CA ALA A 200 8.20 -7.45 -8.12
C ALA A 200 9.44 -8.26 -7.70
N ALA A 201 9.57 -8.51 -6.41
CA ALA A 201 10.64 -9.33 -5.87
C ALA A 201 10.58 -10.81 -6.31
N ASP A 202 9.45 -11.26 -6.89
CA ASP A 202 9.33 -12.63 -7.44
C ASP A 202 9.96 -12.78 -8.83
N GLY A 203 10.11 -11.67 -9.59
CA GLY A 203 10.53 -11.71 -11.00
C GLY A 203 12.04 -11.63 -11.25
N GLU A 204 12.82 -11.18 -10.27
CA GLU A 204 14.24 -10.88 -10.47
C GLU A 204 15.17 -12.05 -10.12
N ALA A 205 14.65 -13.09 -9.46
CA ALA A 205 15.44 -14.29 -9.12
C ALA A 205 15.75 -15.19 -10.32
N ASP A 206 15.07 -15.01 -11.46
CA ASP A 206 15.19 -15.91 -12.63
C ASP A 206 16.10 -15.37 -13.76
N ALA A 207 16.68 -14.17 -13.57
CA ALA A 207 17.62 -13.58 -14.51
C ALA A 207 19.09 -13.83 -14.12
N SER A 208 19.46 -15.07 -13.84
CA SER A 208 20.87 -15.46 -13.82
C SER A 208 21.41 -15.40 -15.25
N PRO A 209 22.49 -14.63 -15.52
CA PRO A 209 23.08 -14.60 -16.86
C PRO A 209 23.57 -16.01 -17.22
N PRO A 210 23.41 -16.45 -18.48
CA PRO A 210 23.91 -17.76 -18.89
C PRO A 210 25.41 -17.81 -18.66
N SER A 211 25.84 -18.77 -17.84
CA SER A 211 27.24 -19.08 -17.61
C SER A 211 27.90 -19.33 -18.94
N SER A 212 28.73 -18.39 -19.41
CA SER A 212 29.59 -18.57 -20.56
C SER A 212 30.66 -19.60 -20.22
N ALA A 213 30.40 -20.87 -20.55
CA ALA A 213 31.40 -21.89 -20.56
C ALA A 213 32.47 -21.53 -21.60
N ARG A 214 33.70 -21.41 -21.17
CA ARG A 214 34.91 -21.54 -21.98
C ARG A 214 35.63 -22.79 -21.54
#